data_ec90c5ef5dd0d087d52d471166d803e3
#
_entry.id   ec90c5ef5dd0d087d52d471166d803e3
#
_cell.length_a   1.000
_cell.length_b   1.000
_cell.length_c   1.000
_cell.angle_alpha   90.00
_cell.angle_beta   90.00
_cell.angle_gamma   90.00
#
_symmetry.space_group_name_H-M   'P 1'
#
loop_
_entity.id
_entity.type
_entity.pdbx_description
1 polymer ?
#
loop_
_entity_poly.entity_id
_entity_poly.type
_entity_poly.pdbx_seq_one_letter_code
_entity_poly.pdbx_strand_id
1 'polypeptide(L)'
;QREEEIVSFFAAPFFEGGEPRGVFNMEIRFQSQSKFEDHAFLAQILSSLFGQALQIEKLVQQSSREVKEENIILRRQLKSTFEYENIVGAHPRMADLFARMKMAADSASAVLITGESGTGKELIASALHQGSMRSANPLVKINCAAIPADLLESELFGYARGAFTGAVDDYKGKVLSAHKGTLFLDEIGELDLKLQAKLLRVFQEKEFSPLGSNKVIKVDVRIIAATNANLENAVKEKIFREDLFYRLNVVRLSIPPLRE
;
A
#
# COMPACT_ATOMS: atom_id res chain seq x y z
N GLN A 1 -22.30 65.35 -3.21
CA GLN A 1 -20.90 65.31 -3.61
C GLN A 1 -20.41 63.88 -3.28
N ARG A 2 -20.12 63.05 -4.28
CA ARG A 2 -19.40 61.79 -4.08
C ARG A 2 -17.94 62.19 -3.87
N GLU A 3 -17.41 61.97 -2.65
CA GLU A 3 -15.98 62.03 -2.42
C GLU A 3 -15.34 60.95 -3.34
N GLU A 4 -14.51 61.36 -4.29
CA GLU A 4 -13.67 60.44 -5.07
C GLU A 4 -12.68 59.79 -4.12
N GLU A 5 -12.89 58.49 -3.84
CA GLU A 5 -11.96 57.73 -3.03
C GLU A 5 -10.66 57.53 -3.81
N ILE A 6 -9.58 58.17 -3.37
CA ILE A 6 -8.25 57.99 -3.97
C ILE A 6 -7.72 56.65 -3.48
N VAL A 7 -7.49 55.75 -4.42
CA VAL A 7 -6.89 54.39 -4.16
C VAL A 7 -5.44 54.41 -4.57
N SER A 8 -4.57 53.89 -3.69
CA SER A 8 -3.17 53.67 -3.99
C SER A 8 -2.97 52.24 -4.46
N PHE A 9 -2.24 52.08 -5.55
CA PHE A 9 -1.91 50.78 -6.13
C PHE A 9 -0.42 50.52 -5.98
N PHE A 10 -0.07 49.32 -5.47
CA PHE A 10 1.31 48.84 -5.31
C PHE A 10 1.48 47.57 -6.15
N ALA A 11 2.57 47.51 -6.89
CA ALA A 11 2.98 46.35 -7.66
C ALA A 11 4.45 46.04 -7.35
N ALA A 12 4.72 44.93 -6.67
CA ALA A 12 6.06 44.49 -6.33
C ALA A 12 6.36 43.14 -7.00
N PRO A 13 7.42 43.04 -7.83
CA PRO A 13 7.78 41.78 -8.45
C PRO A 13 8.36 40.83 -7.42
N PHE A 14 8.01 39.54 -7.51
CA PHE A 14 8.67 38.49 -6.74
C PHE A 14 9.52 37.61 -7.65
N PHE A 15 10.62 37.13 -7.10
CA PHE A 15 11.65 36.42 -7.84
C PHE A 15 11.81 35.01 -7.29
N GLU A 16 12.09 34.07 -8.17
CA GLU A 16 12.48 32.70 -7.86
C GLU A 16 13.85 32.43 -8.47
N GLY A 17 14.87 32.23 -7.64
CA GLY A 17 16.25 32.00 -8.13
C GLY A 17 16.85 33.14 -8.96
N GLY A 18 16.41 34.38 -8.74
CA GLY A 18 16.84 35.57 -9.49
C GLY A 18 16.01 35.91 -10.73
N GLU A 19 15.11 35.03 -11.15
CA GLU A 19 14.21 35.25 -12.29
C GLU A 19 12.85 35.79 -11.81
N PRO A 20 12.27 36.80 -12.49
CA PRO A 20 10.95 37.33 -12.14
C PRO A 20 9.87 36.27 -12.45
N ARG A 21 9.05 35.94 -11.46
CA ARG A 21 7.98 34.95 -11.59
C ARG A 21 6.58 35.53 -11.61
N GLY A 22 6.44 36.69 -11.01
CA GLY A 22 5.15 37.34 -10.94
C GLY A 22 5.21 38.67 -10.23
N VAL A 23 4.04 39.26 -10.03
CA VAL A 23 3.90 40.54 -9.37
C VAL A 23 2.88 40.42 -8.25
N PHE A 24 3.28 40.85 -7.06
CA PHE A 24 2.37 41.04 -5.93
C PHE A 24 1.69 42.37 -6.04
N ASN A 25 0.37 42.37 -6.14
CA ASN A 25 -0.43 43.60 -6.26
C ASN A 25 -1.21 43.84 -4.97
N MET A 26 -1.22 45.11 -4.52
CA MET A 26 -1.99 45.54 -3.37
C MET A 26 -2.68 46.87 -3.65
N GLU A 27 -3.97 46.94 -3.40
CA GLU A 27 -4.77 48.16 -3.48
C GLU A 27 -5.22 48.59 -2.08
N ILE A 28 -4.99 49.85 -1.76
CA ILE A 28 -5.39 50.42 -0.48
C ILE A 28 -5.87 51.85 -0.64
N ARG A 29 -6.77 52.25 0.27
CA ARG A 29 -7.23 53.66 0.28
C ARG A 29 -6.05 54.56 0.69
N PHE A 30 -5.77 55.57 -0.14
CA PHE A 30 -4.76 56.56 0.16
C PHE A 30 -5.13 57.35 1.43
N GLN A 31 -4.18 57.47 2.40
CA GLN A 31 -4.39 58.20 3.65
C GLN A 31 -3.41 59.37 3.81
N SER A 32 -2.13 59.14 3.57
CA SER A 32 -1.07 60.15 3.65
C SER A 32 0.20 59.62 2.95
N GLN A 33 1.14 60.52 2.61
CA GLN A 33 2.40 60.18 1.99
C GLN A 33 3.22 59.22 2.86
N SER A 34 3.31 59.47 4.16
CA SER A 34 4.04 58.58 5.09
C SER A 34 3.48 57.17 5.12
N LYS A 35 2.14 57.03 5.17
CA LYS A 35 1.50 55.70 5.12
C LYS A 35 1.65 55.00 3.78
N PHE A 36 1.73 55.77 2.69
CA PHE A 36 2.03 55.21 1.37
C PHE A 36 3.41 54.56 1.34
N GLU A 37 4.45 55.20 1.89
CA GLU A 37 5.79 54.65 1.97
C GLU A 37 5.86 53.38 2.85
N ASP A 38 5.18 53.38 3.98
CA ASP A 38 5.04 52.21 4.84
C ASP A 38 4.40 51.02 4.13
N HIS A 39 3.33 51.28 3.36
CA HIS A 39 2.65 50.23 2.61
C HIS A 39 3.49 49.72 1.41
N ALA A 40 4.26 50.61 0.77
CA ALA A 40 5.19 50.23 -0.31
C ALA A 40 6.29 49.30 0.26
N PHE A 41 6.82 49.64 1.41
CA PHE A 41 7.82 48.81 2.10
C PHE A 41 7.24 47.44 2.51
N LEU A 42 6.00 47.42 3.04
CA LEU A 42 5.31 46.19 3.36
C LEU A 42 5.08 45.31 2.13
N ALA A 43 4.67 45.90 0.99
CA ALA A 43 4.51 45.17 -0.26
C ALA A 43 5.79 44.52 -0.76
N GLN A 44 6.95 45.19 -0.59
CA GLN A 44 8.27 44.64 -0.92
C GLN A 44 8.62 43.47 -0.01
N ILE A 45 8.40 43.58 1.31
CA ILE A 45 8.65 42.49 2.27
C ILE A 45 7.80 41.28 1.90
N LEU A 46 6.49 41.46 1.70
CA LEU A 46 5.56 40.37 1.36
C LEU A 46 5.95 39.70 0.05
N SER A 47 6.33 40.49 -0.95
CA SER A 47 6.81 39.99 -2.25
C SER A 47 8.09 39.12 -2.08
N SER A 48 9.03 39.58 -1.28
CA SER A 48 10.27 38.84 -0.97
C SER A 48 9.98 37.54 -0.24
N LEU A 49 9.13 37.57 0.80
CA LEU A 49 8.73 36.38 1.56
C LEU A 49 8.01 35.36 0.68
N PHE A 50 7.15 35.81 -0.22
CA PHE A 50 6.47 34.95 -1.15
C PHE A 50 7.42 34.24 -2.12
N GLY A 51 8.39 35.00 -2.68
CA GLY A 51 9.45 34.42 -3.52
C GLY A 51 10.29 33.37 -2.79
N GLN A 52 10.65 33.62 -1.52
CA GLN A 52 11.37 32.65 -0.69
C GLN A 52 10.53 31.41 -0.39
N ALA A 53 9.24 31.56 -0.10
CA ALA A 53 8.35 30.44 0.16
C ALA A 53 8.24 29.52 -1.07
N LEU A 54 8.08 30.08 -2.28
CA LEU A 54 8.07 29.31 -3.52
C LEU A 54 9.38 28.57 -3.77
N GLN A 55 10.51 29.20 -3.47
CA GLN A 55 11.83 28.58 -3.62
C GLN A 55 12.00 27.41 -2.64
N ILE A 56 11.58 27.56 -1.39
CA ILE A 56 11.62 26.49 -0.39
C ILE A 56 10.73 25.31 -0.84
N GLU A 57 9.51 25.57 -1.29
CA GLU A 57 8.60 24.54 -1.78
C GLU A 57 9.24 23.74 -2.92
N LYS A 58 9.84 24.41 -3.88
CA LYS A 58 10.54 23.76 -5.01
C LYS A 58 11.71 22.89 -4.57
N LEU A 59 12.54 23.39 -3.66
CA LEU A 59 13.66 22.63 -3.10
C LEU A 59 13.19 21.38 -2.35
N VAL A 60 12.13 21.49 -1.56
CA VAL A 60 11.54 20.35 -0.85
C VAL A 60 11.00 19.30 -1.82
N GLN A 61 10.31 19.73 -2.88
CA GLN A 61 9.80 18.83 -3.91
C GLN A 61 10.92 18.13 -4.67
N GLN A 62 11.98 18.87 -5.03
CA GLN A 62 13.15 18.32 -5.72
C GLN A 62 13.89 17.31 -4.85
N SER A 63 14.20 17.64 -3.62
CA SER A 63 14.85 16.72 -2.66
C SER A 63 14.01 15.46 -2.42
N SER A 64 12.68 15.61 -2.31
CA SER A 64 11.77 14.46 -2.18
C SER A 64 11.79 13.53 -3.39
N ARG A 65 11.95 14.06 -4.62
CA ARG A 65 12.10 13.27 -5.85
C ARG A 65 13.43 12.53 -5.88
N GLU A 66 14.53 13.23 -5.61
CA GLU A 66 15.88 12.65 -5.57
C GLU A 66 15.98 11.49 -4.57
N VAL A 67 15.47 11.68 -3.35
CA VAL A 67 15.42 10.61 -2.32
C VAL A 67 14.57 9.43 -2.77
N LYS A 68 13.46 9.66 -3.48
CA LYS A 68 12.64 8.57 -4.02
C LYS A 68 13.37 7.81 -5.13
N GLU A 69 14.04 8.50 -6.03
CA GLU A 69 14.80 7.88 -7.13
C GLU A 69 15.98 7.08 -6.58
N GLU A 70 16.75 7.65 -5.64
CA GLU A 70 17.85 6.95 -4.97
C GLU A 70 17.35 5.70 -4.22
N ASN A 71 16.24 5.79 -3.49
CA ASN A 71 15.61 4.63 -2.86
C ASN A 71 15.20 3.55 -3.86
N ILE A 72 14.70 3.92 -5.05
CA ILE A 72 14.37 2.97 -6.10
C ILE A 72 15.64 2.27 -6.62
N ILE A 73 16.72 3.02 -6.83
CA ILE A 73 18.00 2.48 -7.30
C ILE A 73 18.61 1.55 -6.25
N LEU A 74 18.69 1.99 -4.98
CA LEU A 74 19.21 1.18 -3.88
C LEU A 74 18.38 -0.11 -3.68
N ARG A 75 17.06 -0.01 -3.77
CA ARG A 75 16.18 -1.19 -3.72
C ARG A 75 16.38 -2.13 -4.91
N ARG A 76 16.67 -1.61 -6.12
CA ARG A 76 17.02 -2.43 -7.27
C ARG A 76 18.38 -3.12 -7.10
N GLN A 77 19.36 -2.43 -6.56
CA GLN A 77 20.67 -3.01 -6.25
C GLN A 77 20.55 -4.08 -5.17
N LEU A 78 19.82 -3.84 -4.08
CA LEU A 78 19.49 -4.85 -3.09
C LEU A 78 18.72 -6.02 -3.69
N LYS A 79 17.83 -5.77 -4.67
CA LYS A 79 17.07 -6.80 -5.38
C LYS A 79 17.94 -7.75 -6.21
N SER A 80 19.01 -7.25 -6.83
CA SER A 80 19.96 -8.08 -7.60
C SER A 80 20.82 -8.97 -6.70
N THR A 81 21.00 -8.60 -5.43
CA THR A 81 21.73 -9.38 -4.42
C THR A 81 20.80 -10.32 -3.61
N PHE A 82 19.47 -10.08 -3.65
CA PHE A 82 18.45 -10.89 -2.95
C PHE A 82 17.91 -12.03 -3.82
N GLU A 83 18.75 -12.68 -4.61
CA GLU A 83 18.40 -13.93 -5.25
C GLU A 83 18.33 -15.04 -4.17
N TYR A 84 17.17 -15.14 -3.51
CA TYR A 84 16.82 -16.28 -2.64
C TYR A 84 17.85 -16.67 -1.55
N GLU A 85 18.75 -15.74 -1.14
CA GLU A 85 19.85 -15.98 -0.19
C GLU A 85 19.38 -16.56 1.15
N ASN A 86 18.13 -16.33 1.51
CA ASN A 86 17.54 -16.87 2.73
C ASN A 86 16.88 -18.24 2.55
N ILE A 87 16.86 -18.81 1.32
CA ILE A 87 16.27 -20.10 1.05
C ILE A 87 17.39 -21.05 0.64
N VAL A 88 17.86 -21.86 1.59
CA VAL A 88 18.92 -22.83 1.35
C VAL A 88 18.33 -24.07 0.68
N GLY A 89 18.86 -24.45 -0.49
CA GLY A 89 18.48 -25.68 -1.16
C GLY A 89 19.22 -25.85 -2.49
N ALA A 90 20.11 -26.85 -2.55
CA ALA A 90 20.85 -27.21 -3.77
C ALA A 90 20.20 -28.36 -4.55
N HIS A 91 19.06 -28.88 -4.10
CA HIS A 91 18.38 -30.00 -4.74
C HIS A 91 17.74 -29.56 -6.09
N PRO A 92 17.74 -30.38 -7.14
CA PRO A 92 17.16 -30.04 -8.45
C PRO A 92 15.69 -29.59 -8.39
N ARG A 93 14.88 -30.15 -7.51
CA ARG A 93 13.49 -29.73 -7.26
C ARG A 93 13.38 -28.29 -6.72
N MET A 94 14.38 -27.83 -5.97
CA MET A 94 14.44 -26.45 -5.51
C MET A 94 14.77 -25.50 -6.66
N ALA A 95 15.63 -25.89 -7.60
CA ALA A 95 15.93 -25.10 -8.78
C ALA A 95 14.67 -24.89 -9.66
N ASP A 96 13.85 -25.94 -9.85
CA ASP A 96 12.55 -25.81 -10.55
C ASP A 96 11.58 -24.89 -9.78
N LEU A 97 11.52 -25.00 -8.46
CA LEU A 97 10.73 -24.12 -7.61
C LEU A 97 11.17 -22.66 -7.78
N PHE A 98 12.47 -22.36 -7.77
CA PHE A 98 12.99 -21.01 -7.94
C PHE A 98 12.68 -20.44 -9.33
N ALA A 99 12.77 -21.25 -10.38
CA ALA A 99 12.38 -20.83 -11.72
C ALA A 99 10.89 -20.43 -11.79
N ARG A 100 10.02 -21.25 -11.21
CA ARG A 100 8.57 -20.94 -11.10
C ARG A 100 8.30 -19.74 -10.22
N MET A 101 9.02 -19.57 -9.12
CA MET A 101 8.90 -18.39 -8.25
C MET A 101 9.22 -17.10 -9.00
N LYS A 102 10.27 -17.10 -9.83
CA LYS A 102 10.65 -15.94 -10.65
C LYS A 102 9.50 -15.53 -11.60
N MET A 103 8.95 -16.52 -12.33
CA MET A 103 7.79 -16.26 -13.21
C MET A 103 6.56 -15.80 -12.44
N ALA A 104 6.30 -16.39 -11.27
CA ALA A 104 5.20 -16.01 -10.40
C ALA A 104 5.36 -14.61 -9.80
N ALA A 105 6.59 -14.19 -9.47
CA ALA A 105 6.87 -12.87 -8.90
C ALA A 105 6.49 -11.74 -9.85
N ASP A 106 6.76 -11.88 -11.14
CA ASP A 106 6.44 -10.88 -12.18
C ASP A 106 4.95 -10.79 -12.49
N SER A 107 4.16 -11.78 -12.09
CA SER A 107 2.71 -11.82 -12.30
C SER A 107 1.95 -11.15 -11.15
N ALA A 108 0.83 -10.50 -11.45
CA ALA A 108 -0.15 -10.04 -10.45
C ALA A 108 -1.10 -11.16 -9.97
N SER A 109 -0.98 -12.38 -10.53
CA SER A 109 -1.85 -13.51 -10.23
C SER A 109 -1.72 -13.98 -8.78
N ALA A 110 -2.78 -14.64 -8.29
CA ALA A 110 -2.74 -15.33 -7.02
C ALA A 110 -1.74 -16.50 -7.07
N VAL A 111 -1.06 -16.75 -5.96
CA VAL A 111 -0.12 -17.86 -5.80
C VAL A 111 -0.56 -18.73 -4.64
N LEU A 112 -0.66 -20.04 -4.89
CA LEU A 112 -0.92 -21.05 -3.86
C LEU A 112 0.38 -21.82 -3.58
N ILE A 113 0.89 -21.71 -2.36
CA ILE A 113 2.05 -22.42 -1.86
C ILE A 113 1.58 -23.64 -1.09
N THR A 114 2.01 -24.82 -1.52
CA THR A 114 1.70 -26.08 -0.84
C THR A 114 2.98 -26.73 -0.31
N GLY A 115 2.92 -27.30 0.88
CA GLY A 115 4.06 -27.99 1.50
C GLY A 115 3.79 -28.32 2.95
N GLU A 116 4.56 -29.27 3.48
CA GLU A 116 4.45 -29.68 4.90
C GLU A 116 4.69 -28.51 5.85
N SER A 117 4.28 -28.68 7.11
CA SER A 117 4.59 -27.70 8.14
C SER A 117 6.11 -27.57 8.30
N GLY A 118 6.60 -26.34 8.50
CA GLY A 118 8.03 -26.07 8.68
C GLY A 118 8.87 -26.03 7.39
N THR A 119 8.32 -26.24 6.20
CA THR A 119 9.06 -26.20 4.91
C THR A 119 9.45 -24.80 4.44
N GLY A 120 9.11 -23.75 5.20
CA GLY A 120 9.47 -22.37 4.83
C GLY A 120 8.48 -21.68 3.89
N LYS A 121 7.20 -22.06 3.90
CA LYS A 121 6.13 -21.42 3.08
C LYS A 121 6.12 -19.89 3.21
N GLU A 122 6.33 -19.38 4.42
CA GLU A 122 6.39 -17.94 4.69
C GLU A 122 7.61 -17.24 4.06
N LEU A 123 8.77 -17.94 4.04
CA LEU A 123 9.98 -17.42 3.39
C LEU A 123 9.76 -17.29 1.88
N ILE A 124 9.14 -18.29 1.26
CA ILE A 124 8.77 -18.28 -0.16
C ILE A 124 7.81 -17.13 -0.46
N ALA A 125 6.78 -16.93 0.38
CA ALA A 125 5.84 -15.81 0.21
C ALA A 125 6.54 -14.44 0.31
N SER A 126 7.49 -14.32 1.25
CA SER A 126 8.29 -13.10 1.41
C SER A 126 9.18 -12.85 0.19
N ALA A 127 9.84 -13.89 -0.34
CA ALA A 127 10.66 -13.82 -1.54
C ALA A 127 9.85 -13.46 -2.80
N LEU A 128 8.66 -14.03 -2.97
CA LEU A 128 7.73 -13.69 -4.04
C LEU A 128 7.29 -12.22 -3.99
N HIS A 129 7.01 -11.71 -2.81
CA HIS A 129 6.65 -10.29 -2.64
C HIS A 129 7.85 -9.39 -2.96
N GLN A 130 9.03 -9.67 -2.42
CA GLN A 130 10.26 -8.91 -2.66
C GLN A 130 10.65 -8.91 -4.15
N GLY A 131 10.48 -10.04 -4.85
CA GLY A 131 10.70 -10.20 -6.28
C GLY A 131 9.65 -9.51 -7.17
N SER A 132 8.52 -9.05 -6.63
CA SER A 132 7.40 -8.53 -7.42
C SER A 132 7.46 -7.02 -7.67
N MET A 133 6.63 -6.54 -8.59
CA MET A 133 6.42 -5.10 -8.80
C MET A 133 5.82 -4.39 -7.56
N ARG A 134 5.28 -5.14 -6.60
CA ARG A 134 4.68 -4.61 -5.35
C ARG A 134 5.66 -4.60 -4.18
N SER A 135 6.94 -4.89 -4.39
CA SER A 135 7.97 -4.98 -3.34
C SER A 135 8.17 -3.69 -2.51
N ALA A 136 7.77 -2.53 -3.05
CA ALA A 136 7.81 -1.26 -2.33
C ALA A 136 6.59 -1.01 -1.43
N ASN A 137 5.55 -1.83 -1.56
CA ASN A 137 4.28 -1.73 -0.84
C ASN A 137 4.24 -2.75 0.32
N PRO A 138 3.25 -2.67 1.23
CA PRO A 138 3.22 -3.56 2.38
C PRO A 138 3.03 -5.04 2.01
N LEU A 139 3.77 -5.91 2.70
CA LEU A 139 3.49 -7.34 2.82
C LEU A 139 2.80 -7.57 4.17
N VAL A 140 1.50 -7.81 4.14
CA VAL A 140 0.72 -8.11 5.34
C VAL A 140 0.55 -9.62 5.45
N LYS A 141 0.93 -10.18 6.59
CA LYS A 141 0.89 -11.62 6.85
C LYS A 141 -0.18 -11.91 7.90
N ILE A 142 -0.88 -13.02 7.74
CA ILE A 142 -1.82 -13.54 8.71
C ILE A 142 -1.78 -15.07 8.67
N ASN A 143 -1.73 -15.68 9.83
CA ASN A 143 -1.87 -17.12 9.97
C ASN A 143 -3.30 -17.44 10.42
N CYS A 144 -4.05 -18.12 9.56
CA CYS A 144 -5.46 -18.40 9.79
C CYS A 144 -5.69 -19.45 10.89
N ALA A 145 -4.72 -20.33 11.13
CA ALA A 145 -4.80 -21.33 12.21
C ALA A 145 -4.47 -20.75 13.60
N ALA A 146 -3.71 -19.65 13.65
CA ALA A 146 -3.26 -19.07 14.92
C ALA A 146 -4.30 -18.16 15.60
N ILE A 147 -5.35 -17.78 14.88
CA ILE A 147 -6.38 -16.82 15.34
C ILE A 147 -7.70 -17.58 15.51
N PRO A 148 -8.39 -17.47 16.66
CA PRO A 148 -9.72 -18.05 16.82
C PRO A 148 -10.68 -17.60 15.71
N ALA A 149 -11.52 -18.51 15.21
CA ALA A 149 -12.40 -18.23 14.06
C ALA A 149 -13.28 -16.98 14.25
N ASP A 150 -13.79 -16.75 15.46
CA ASP A 150 -14.61 -15.58 15.78
C ASP A 150 -13.86 -14.25 15.67
N LEU A 151 -12.54 -14.25 15.88
CA LEU A 151 -11.69 -13.07 15.78
C LEU A 151 -11.09 -12.90 14.38
N LEU A 152 -10.93 -13.99 13.63
CA LEU A 152 -10.26 -13.99 12.33
C LEU A 152 -11.03 -13.11 11.32
N GLU A 153 -12.36 -13.09 11.38
CA GLU A 153 -13.18 -12.22 10.53
C GLU A 153 -12.87 -10.73 10.79
N SER A 154 -12.81 -10.34 12.07
CA SER A 154 -12.50 -8.96 12.47
C SER A 154 -11.05 -8.57 12.13
N GLU A 155 -10.10 -9.48 12.30
CA GLU A 155 -8.70 -9.25 11.92
C GLU A 155 -8.53 -9.09 10.41
N LEU A 156 -9.20 -9.92 9.60
CA LEU A 156 -9.10 -9.85 8.14
C LEU A 156 -9.78 -8.59 7.58
N PHE A 157 -11.04 -8.38 7.91
CA PHE A 157 -11.89 -7.39 7.25
C PHE A 157 -12.08 -6.10 8.06
N GLY A 158 -11.66 -6.10 9.33
CA GLY A 158 -11.89 -4.98 10.23
C GLY A 158 -13.35 -4.88 10.68
N TYR A 159 -13.63 -3.87 11.48
CA TYR A 159 -14.97 -3.61 12.01
C TYR A 159 -15.21 -2.12 12.19
N ALA A 160 -16.48 -1.73 12.13
CA ALA A 160 -16.93 -0.40 12.49
C ALA A 160 -17.19 -0.31 14.00
N ARG A 161 -17.07 0.86 14.54
CA ARG A 161 -17.46 1.16 15.93
C ARG A 161 -18.87 0.64 16.21
N GLY A 162 -19.03 -0.09 17.31
CA GLY A 162 -20.31 -0.68 17.70
C GLY A 162 -20.68 -1.99 17.00
N ALA A 163 -19.81 -2.59 16.21
CA ALA A 163 -20.06 -3.85 15.50
C ALA A 163 -20.32 -5.03 16.45
N PHE A 164 -19.71 -5.00 17.64
CA PHE A 164 -19.90 -5.98 18.72
C PHE A 164 -19.58 -5.34 20.07
N THR A 165 -19.87 -6.04 21.16
CA THR A 165 -19.54 -5.60 22.53
C THR A 165 -18.01 -5.48 22.67
N GLY A 166 -17.50 -4.25 22.85
CA GLY A 166 -16.06 -3.95 22.90
C GLY A 166 -15.48 -3.26 21.67
N ALA A 167 -16.23 -3.11 20.58
CA ALA A 167 -15.83 -2.33 19.40
C ALA A 167 -15.97 -0.82 19.68
N VAL A 168 -15.00 -0.25 20.41
CA VAL A 168 -15.00 1.16 20.83
C VAL A 168 -14.67 2.09 19.64
N ASP A 169 -13.76 1.66 18.75
CA ASP A 169 -13.29 2.41 17.59
C ASP A 169 -13.36 1.56 16.32
N ASP A 170 -13.19 2.23 15.15
CA ASP A 170 -13.06 1.53 13.88
C ASP A 170 -11.72 0.81 13.78
N TYR A 171 -11.71 -0.41 13.27
CA TYR A 171 -10.50 -1.18 12.98
C TYR A 171 -10.40 -1.53 11.50
N LYS A 172 -9.29 -1.20 10.86
CA LYS A 172 -9.13 -1.30 9.39
C LYS A 172 -8.97 -2.72 8.84
N GLY A 173 -8.55 -3.67 9.64
CA GLY A 173 -8.28 -5.05 9.21
C GLY A 173 -7.08 -5.22 8.26
N LYS A 174 -6.65 -6.47 8.10
CA LYS A 174 -5.44 -6.83 7.32
C LYS A 174 -5.63 -6.65 5.82
N VAL A 175 -6.83 -6.90 5.29
CA VAL A 175 -7.14 -6.71 3.85
C VAL A 175 -6.92 -5.26 3.44
N LEU A 176 -7.42 -4.30 4.21
CA LEU A 176 -7.22 -2.88 3.92
C LEU A 176 -5.76 -2.46 4.14
N SER A 177 -5.11 -2.99 5.16
CA SER A 177 -3.69 -2.71 5.45
C SER A 177 -2.76 -3.20 4.33
N ALA A 178 -3.17 -4.23 3.56
CA ALA A 178 -2.46 -4.75 2.41
C ALA A 178 -2.76 -4.00 1.09
N HIS A 179 -3.53 -2.90 1.14
CA HIS A 179 -3.91 -2.15 -0.08
C HIS A 179 -2.69 -1.73 -0.90
N LYS A 180 -2.73 -1.96 -2.21
CA LYS A 180 -1.63 -1.82 -3.20
C LYS A 180 -0.44 -2.76 -2.99
N GLY A 181 -0.43 -3.52 -1.91
CA GLY A 181 0.62 -4.48 -1.54
C GLY A 181 0.23 -5.93 -1.77
N THR A 182 0.67 -6.78 -0.86
CA THR A 182 0.44 -8.23 -0.88
C THR A 182 -0.12 -8.69 0.46
N LEU A 183 -1.18 -9.50 0.42
CA LEU A 183 -1.72 -10.22 1.57
C LEU A 183 -1.25 -11.67 1.50
N PHE A 184 -0.54 -12.12 2.52
CA PHE A 184 -0.15 -13.50 2.69
C PHE A 184 -1.07 -14.16 3.72
N LEU A 185 -1.75 -15.22 3.28
CA LEU A 185 -2.69 -16.03 4.08
C LEU A 185 -2.04 -17.39 4.32
N ASP A 186 -1.51 -17.59 5.52
CA ASP A 186 -0.96 -18.90 5.90
C ASP A 186 -2.07 -19.80 6.45
N GLU A 187 -1.96 -21.10 6.16
CA GLU A 187 -2.93 -22.14 6.49
C GLU A 187 -4.36 -21.77 6.07
N ILE A 188 -4.51 -21.41 4.77
CA ILE A 188 -5.79 -20.99 4.18
C ILE A 188 -6.89 -22.05 4.29
N GLY A 189 -6.51 -23.32 4.42
CA GLY A 189 -7.44 -24.44 4.60
C GLY A 189 -8.26 -24.40 5.89
N GLU A 190 -7.82 -23.63 6.88
CA GLU A 190 -8.48 -23.49 8.19
C GLU A 190 -9.62 -22.45 8.20
N LEU A 191 -9.82 -21.74 7.09
CA LEU A 191 -10.92 -20.78 6.99
C LEU A 191 -12.28 -21.50 6.95
N ASP A 192 -13.24 -21.00 7.70
CA ASP A 192 -14.63 -21.43 7.58
C ASP A 192 -15.26 -20.99 6.25
N LEU A 193 -16.37 -21.63 5.85
CA LEU A 193 -17.04 -21.37 4.58
C LEU A 193 -17.55 -19.92 4.44
N LYS A 194 -17.89 -19.27 5.57
CA LYS A 194 -18.37 -17.88 5.60
C LYS A 194 -17.24 -16.92 5.26
N LEU A 195 -16.05 -17.11 5.86
CA LEU A 195 -14.85 -16.32 5.58
C LEU A 195 -14.33 -16.56 4.18
N GLN A 196 -14.38 -17.81 3.70
CA GLN A 196 -14.04 -18.15 2.32
C GLN A 196 -14.92 -17.36 1.32
N ALA A 197 -16.24 -17.24 1.56
CA ALA A 197 -17.14 -16.47 0.72
C ALA A 197 -16.80 -14.96 0.71
N LYS A 198 -16.45 -14.38 1.87
CA LYS A 198 -16.03 -12.98 1.96
C LYS A 198 -14.69 -12.74 1.27
N LEU A 199 -13.75 -13.66 1.42
CA LEU A 199 -12.44 -13.59 0.76
C LEU A 199 -12.60 -13.67 -0.76
N LEU A 200 -13.51 -14.50 -1.26
CA LEU A 200 -13.83 -14.62 -2.69
C LEU A 200 -14.26 -13.26 -3.29
N ARG A 201 -15.05 -12.47 -2.56
CA ARG A 201 -15.44 -11.12 -2.99
C ARG A 201 -14.21 -10.20 -3.14
N VAL A 202 -13.25 -10.26 -2.21
CA VAL A 202 -11.99 -9.52 -2.34
C VAL A 202 -11.24 -9.92 -3.61
N PHE A 203 -11.26 -11.21 -4.00
CA PHE A 203 -10.62 -11.69 -5.22
C PHE A 203 -11.32 -11.21 -6.50
N GLN A 204 -12.65 -11.31 -6.53
CA GLN A 204 -13.43 -11.09 -7.74
C GLN A 204 -13.78 -9.63 -7.95
N GLU A 205 -14.32 -9.00 -6.91
CA GLU A 205 -14.90 -7.65 -6.96
C GLU A 205 -13.91 -6.58 -6.53
N LYS A 206 -12.76 -6.98 -5.96
CA LYS A 206 -11.76 -6.06 -5.39
C LYS A 206 -12.36 -5.14 -4.33
N GLU A 207 -13.31 -5.67 -3.56
CA GLU A 207 -14.00 -4.92 -2.52
C GLU A 207 -14.43 -5.83 -1.36
N PHE A 208 -14.69 -5.22 -0.22
CA PHE A 208 -15.22 -5.87 0.97
C PHE A 208 -15.97 -4.86 1.85
N SER A 209 -16.70 -5.38 2.84
CA SER A 209 -17.33 -4.56 3.89
C SER A 209 -16.83 -4.98 5.27
N PRO A 210 -16.42 -4.01 6.14
CA PRO A 210 -16.10 -4.29 7.53
C PRO A 210 -17.28 -4.86 8.31
N LEU A 211 -17.03 -5.54 9.42
CA LEU A 211 -18.09 -6.04 10.30
C LEU A 211 -18.88 -4.86 10.86
N GLY A 212 -20.20 -5.04 10.97
CA GLY A 212 -21.10 -3.99 11.46
C GLY A 212 -21.29 -2.80 10.53
N SER A 213 -20.78 -2.87 9.29
CA SER A 213 -20.92 -1.79 8.31
C SER A 213 -21.37 -2.31 6.94
N ASN A 214 -22.26 -1.55 6.30
CA ASN A 214 -22.66 -1.79 4.91
C ASN A 214 -21.77 -0.99 3.92
N LYS A 215 -20.77 -0.28 4.41
CA LYS A 215 -19.86 0.50 3.57
C LYS A 215 -18.96 -0.43 2.77
N VAL A 216 -19.05 -0.36 1.45
CA VAL A 216 -18.16 -1.10 0.54
C VAL A 216 -16.84 -0.35 0.40
N ILE A 217 -15.74 -1.04 0.63
CA ILE A 217 -14.37 -0.51 0.52
C ILE A 217 -13.68 -1.21 -0.64
N LYS A 218 -13.23 -0.45 -1.63
CA LYS A 218 -12.45 -0.96 -2.76
C LYS A 218 -10.99 -1.17 -2.35
N VAL A 219 -10.42 -2.29 -2.74
CA VAL A 219 -9.06 -2.68 -2.39
C VAL A 219 -8.36 -3.35 -3.57
N ASP A 220 -7.11 -2.97 -3.83
CA ASP A 220 -6.23 -3.65 -4.78
C ASP A 220 -5.14 -4.38 -4.00
N VAL A 221 -5.27 -5.70 -3.90
CA VAL A 221 -4.35 -6.56 -3.14
C VAL A 221 -3.96 -7.76 -3.98
N ARG A 222 -2.65 -8.06 -4.02
CA ARG A 222 -2.15 -9.35 -4.50
C ARG A 222 -2.27 -10.37 -3.37
N ILE A 223 -2.78 -11.57 -3.66
CA ILE A 223 -2.94 -12.61 -2.64
C ILE A 223 -1.95 -13.74 -2.89
N ILE A 224 -1.24 -14.13 -1.84
CA ILE A 224 -0.42 -15.34 -1.75
C ILE A 224 -1.04 -16.16 -0.62
N ALA A 225 -1.43 -17.39 -0.90
CA ALA A 225 -1.98 -18.31 0.09
C ALA A 225 -1.04 -19.49 0.31
N ALA A 226 -0.97 -20.00 1.52
CA ALA A 226 -0.20 -21.19 1.85
C ALA A 226 -1.04 -22.20 2.63
N THR A 227 -0.76 -23.48 2.46
CA THR A 227 -1.40 -24.56 3.21
C THR A 227 -0.56 -25.84 3.20
N ASN A 228 -0.69 -26.62 4.26
CA ASN A 228 -0.24 -28.03 4.31
C ASN A 228 -1.38 -29.00 3.97
N ALA A 229 -2.64 -28.55 3.94
CA ALA A 229 -3.81 -29.36 3.65
C ALA A 229 -3.97 -29.63 2.14
N ASN A 230 -4.59 -30.76 1.82
CA ASN A 230 -5.01 -31.08 0.47
C ASN A 230 -6.35 -30.40 0.18
N LEU A 231 -6.30 -29.19 -0.45
CA LEU A 231 -7.50 -28.41 -0.76
C LEU A 231 -8.42 -29.11 -1.77
N GLU A 232 -7.90 -29.98 -2.65
CA GLU A 232 -8.70 -30.73 -3.61
C GLU A 232 -9.63 -31.74 -2.89
N ASN A 233 -9.13 -32.37 -1.83
CA ASN A 233 -9.95 -33.23 -0.97
C ASN A 233 -10.92 -32.39 -0.12
N ALA A 234 -10.46 -31.26 0.43
CA ALA A 234 -11.32 -30.35 1.18
C ALA A 234 -12.51 -29.82 0.36
N VAL A 235 -12.33 -29.61 -0.94
CA VAL A 235 -13.42 -29.26 -1.87
C VAL A 235 -14.40 -30.43 -2.03
N LYS A 236 -13.91 -31.67 -2.21
CA LYS A 236 -14.78 -32.85 -2.31
C LYS A 236 -15.61 -33.08 -1.04
N GLU A 237 -15.00 -32.80 0.11
CA GLU A 237 -15.66 -32.90 1.42
C GLU A 237 -16.54 -31.69 1.75
N LYS A 238 -16.61 -30.70 0.87
CA LYS A 238 -17.41 -29.46 1.01
C LYS A 238 -17.01 -28.59 2.21
N ILE A 239 -15.78 -28.73 2.72
CA ILE A 239 -15.22 -27.89 3.76
C ILE A 239 -14.42 -26.72 3.16
N PHE A 240 -14.09 -26.80 1.86
CA PHE A 240 -13.50 -25.70 1.11
C PHE A 240 -14.32 -25.43 -0.16
N ARG A 241 -14.52 -24.15 -0.48
CA ARG A 241 -15.32 -23.74 -1.65
C ARG A 241 -14.54 -23.97 -2.93
N GLU A 242 -15.17 -24.58 -3.90
CA GLU A 242 -14.61 -24.85 -5.21
C GLU A 242 -14.26 -23.57 -5.99
N ASP A 243 -15.12 -22.55 -5.91
CA ASP A 243 -14.91 -21.26 -6.57
C ASP A 243 -13.69 -20.51 -6.03
N LEU A 244 -13.48 -20.53 -4.71
CA LEU A 244 -12.28 -19.96 -4.09
C LEU A 244 -11.02 -20.75 -4.45
N PHE A 245 -11.09 -22.09 -4.46
CA PHE A 245 -9.96 -22.93 -4.83
C PHE A 245 -9.44 -22.59 -6.23
N TYR A 246 -10.32 -22.49 -7.25
CA TYR A 246 -9.87 -22.14 -8.60
C TYR A 246 -9.29 -20.70 -8.70
N ARG A 247 -9.73 -19.79 -7.89
CA ARG A 247 -9.18 -18.43 -7.83
C ARG A 247 -7.82 -18.35 -7.14
N LEU A 248 -7.55 -19.21 -6.17
CA LEU A 248 -6.27 -19.34 -5.49
C LEU A 248 -5.25 -20.12 -6.32
N ASN A 249 -5.69 -21.19 -6.98
CA ASN A 249 -4.83 -22.15 -7.68
C ASN A 249 -4.50 -21.72 -9.12
N VAL A 250 -4.17 -20.42 -9.32
CA VAL A 250 -3.72 -19.91 -10.63
C VAL A 250 -2.25 -20.24 -10.86
N VAL A 251 -1.40 -20.01 -9.85
CA VAL A 251 -0.01 -20.41 -9.87
C VAL A 251 0.24 -21.25 -8.62
N ARG A 252 0.54 -22.54 -8.83
CA ARG A 252 0.83 -23.46 -7.72
C ARG A 252 2.34 -23.66 -7.57
N LEU A 253 2.82 -23.45 -6.35
CA LEU A 253 4.20 -23.70 -5.94
C LEU A 253 4.21 -24.79 -4.85
N SER A 254 4.76 -25.94 -5.17
CA SER A 254 4.88 -27.05 -4.21
C SER A 254 6.30 -27.09 -3.67
N ILE A 255 6.43 -26.95 -2.35
CA ILE A 255 7.73 -27.03 -1.66
C ILE A 255 7.99 -28.50 -1.35
N PRO A 256 9.14 -29.06 -1.77
CA PRO A 256 9.51 -30.42 -1.40
C PRO A 256 9.71 -30.51 0.13
N PRO A 257 9.42 -31.66 0.75
CA PRO A 257 9.69 -31.86 2.16
C PRO A 257 11.21 -31.84 2.42
N LEU A 258 11.62 -31.39 3.63
CA LEU A 258 13.04 -31.24 3.99
C LEU A 258 13.86 -32.57 3.99
N ARG A 259 13.18 -33.72 4.00
CA ARG A 259 13.80 -35.03 3.95
C ARG A 259 14.16 -35.52 2.53
N GLU A 260 13.70 -34.83 1.50
CA GLU A 260 13.97 -35.06 0.09
C GLU A 260 14.92 -33.99 -0.48
#